data_b33b1c2f13d313726e7a47eb70c49356
#
_entry.id   b33b1c2f13d313726e7a47eb70c49356
#
_cell.length_a   1.000
_cell.length_b   1.000
_cell.length_c   1.000
_cell.angle_alpha   90.00
_cell.angle_beta   90.00
_cell.angle_gamma   90.00
#
_symmetry.space_group_name_H-M   'P 1'
#
loop_
_entity.id
_entity.type
_entity.pdbx_description
1 polymer ?
#
loop_
_entity_poly.entity_id
_entity_poly.type
_entity_poly.pdbx_seq_one_letter_code
_entity_poly.pdbx_strand_id
1 'polypeptide(L)'
;MPAELQALSPDDLLAGASATFEVEVPAEVLHPGGAPAGFGAAEGGTVQLRPLSIGTFQLILKAAKNDPGLIPLLMVKEALVAPKLSLEQVRQLHLGLVSFLVAHVREVSGLGEKKKPPTS
;
A
#
# COMPACT_ATOMS: atom_id res chain seq x y z
N MET A 1 13.68 28.76 10.84
CA MET A 1 13.09 28.59 11.02
C MET A 1 12.01 28.89 10.73
N PRO A 2 11.44 28.64 10.53
CA PRO A 2 10.46 28.87 10.09
C PRO A 2 9.65 29.10 10.68
N ALA A 3 9.58 29.15 10.59
CA ALA A 3 9.13 29.54 11.21
C ALA A 3 7.87 29.61 11.58
N GLU A 4 7.07 30.06 11.10
CA GLU A 4 5.89 30.03 11.52
C GLU A 4 5.12 29.02 11.05
N LEU A 5 4.48 28.21 11.76
CA LEU A 5 3.56 27.23 11.31
C LEU A 5 2.24 27.89 11.14
N GLN A 6 1.61 27.61 10.03
CA GLN A 6 0.33 28.16 9.80
C GLN A 6 -0.74 27.25 10.29
N ALA A 7 -1.90 27.75 10.64
CA ALA A 7 -3.04 26.91 10.99
C ALA A 7 -3.47 26.15 9.76
N LEU A 8 -3.76 24.89 9.90
CA LEU A 8 -4.14 24.05 8.78
C LEU A 8 -5.63 24.17 8.50
N SER A 9 -5.97 24.09 7.23
CA SER A 9 -7.36 24.08 6.83
C SER A 9 -7.81 22.63 6.72
N PRO A 10 -9.12 22.41 6.63
CA PRO A 10 -9.61 21.04 6.40
C PRO A 10 -9.03 20.43 5.15
N ASP A 11 -8.86 21.21 4.09
CA ASP A 11 -8.29 20.67 2.87
C ASP A 11 -6.87 20.21 3.06
N ASP A 12 -6.10 20.92 3.88
CA ASP A 12 -4.73 20.50 4.16
C ASP A 12 -4.71 19.14 4.83
N LEU A 13 -5.64 18.90 5.74
CA LEU A 13 -5.67 17.65 6.45
C LEU A 13 -6.16 16.51 5.56
N LEU A 14 -7.06 16.81 4.65
CA LEU A 14 -7.62 15.78 3.79
C LEU A 14 -6.73 15.45 2.60
N ALA A 15 -5.84 16.33 2.25
CA ALA A 15 -5.06 16.14 1.04
C ALA A 15 -4.22 14.88 1.06
N GLY A 16 -3.76 14.47 2.22
CA GLY A 16 -2.92 13.29 2.30
C GLY A 16 -3.61 12.01 1.87
N ALA A 17 -4.93 11.97 1.98
CA ALA A 17 -5.65 10.76 1.66
C ALA A 17 -5.93 10.62 0.17
N SER A 18 -5.70 11.66 -0.61
CA SER A 18 -5.99 11.59 -2.03
C SER A 18 -4.75 11.50 -2.90
N ALA A 19 -3.58 11.45 -2.33
CA ALA A 19 -2.36 11.33 -3.12
C ALA A 19 -2.19 9.90 -3.61
N THR A 20 -1.48 9.73 -4.72
CA THR A 20 -1.09 8.39 -5.14
C THR A 20 0.42 8.34 -5.17
N PHE A 21 0.96 7.18 -4.91
CA PHE A 21 2.39 6.98 -4.82
C PHE A 21 2.82 5.85 -5.71
N GLU A 22 3.86 6.07 -6.46
CA GLU A 22 4.40 5.02 -7.30
C GLU A 22 5.38 4.22 -6.46
N VAL A 23 5.23 2.92 -6.45
CA VAL A 23 6.06 2.04 -5.66
C VAL A 23 6.72 1.03 -6.57
N GLU A 24 8.03 0.91 -6.47
CA GLU A 24 8.74 -0.02 -7.29
C GLU A 24 8.69 -1.40 -6.67
N VAL A 25 8.36 -2.40 -7.45
CA VAL A 25 8.34 -3.79 -7.01
C VAL A 25 9.56 -4.45 -7.63
N PRO A 26 10.57 -4.77 -6.82
CA PRO A 26 11.79 -5.36 -7.39
C PRO A 26 11.52 -6.73 -7.99
N ALA A 27 12.37 -7.11 -8.93
CA ALA A 27 12.19 -8.39 -9.61
C ALA A 27 12.16 -9.56 -8.62
N GLU A 28 13.00 -9.52 -7.61
CA GLU A 28 13.04 -10.65 -6.69
C GLU A 28 11.81 -10.71 -5.81
N VAL A 29 11.09 -9.62 -5.66
CA VAL A 29 9.83 -9.66 -4.93
C VAL A 29 8.73 -10.18 -5.85
N LEU A 30 8.75 -9.75 -7.10
CA LEU A 30 7.74 -10.15 -8.05
C LEU A 30 7.89 -11.62 -8.44
N HIS A 31 9.11 -12.07 -8.63
CA HIS A 31 9.39 -13.44 -9.05
C HIS A 31 10.47 -14.04 -8.17
N PRO A 32 10.14 -14.49 -6.98
CA PRO A 32 11.15 -14.95 -6.04
C PRO A 32 12.04 -16.06 -6.56
N GLY A 33 11.53 -16.89 -7.44
CA GLY A 33 12.35 -17.95 -8.00
C GLY A 33 12.89 -17.65 -9.38
N GLY A 34 12.80 -16.40 -9.78
CA GLY A 34 13.18 -16.01 -11.12
C GLY A 34 11.96 -15.93 -12.01
N ALA A 35 11.99 -15.06 -13.01
CA ALA A 35 10.86 -14.88 -13.88
C ALA A 35 10.65 -16.10 -14.76
N PRO A 36 9.41 -16.57 -14.90
CA PRO A 36 9.15 -17.68 -15.81
C PRO A 36 9.43 -17.25 -17.23
N ALA A 37 9.84 -18.20 -18.04
CA ALA A 37 10.13 -17.91 -19.43
C ALA A 37 8.90 -17.37 -20.12
N GLY A 38 9.07 -16.37 -20.92
CA GLY A 38 7.97 -15.79 -21.69
C GLY A 38 7.15 -14.76 -20.97
N PHE A 39 7.44 -14.51 -19.69
CA PHE A 39 6.69 -13.50 -18.98
C PHE A 39 7.47 -12.21 -19.02
N GLY A 40 6.78 -11.10 -19.12
CA GLY A 40 7.42 -9.81 -19.08
C GLY A 40 7.75 -9.43 -17.66
N ALA A 41 8.13 -8.23 -17.43
CA ALA A 41 8.42 -7.72 -16.10
C ALA A 41 9.47 -8.54 -15.37
N ALA A 42 10.39 -9.13 -16.10
CA ALA A 42 11.45 -9.90 -15.49
C ALA A 42 12.30 -9.05 -14.57
N GLU A 43 12.30 -7.74 -14.80
CA GLU A 43 13.10 -6.86 -14.00
C GLU A 43 12.31 -6.11 -12.96
N GLY A 44 11.10 -6.52 -12.71
CA GLY A 44 10.28 -5.78 -11.78
C GLY A 44 9.49 -4.70 -12.49
N GLY A 45 8.89 -3.83 -11.72
CA GLY A 45 8.08 -2.76 -12.30
C GLY A 45 7.55 -1.90 -11.21
N THR A 46 6.48 -1.16 -11.50
CA THR A 46 5.90 -0.26 -10.52
C THR A 46 4.41 -0.49 -10.39
N VAL A 47 3.89 -0.15 -9.24
CA VAL A 47 2.47 -0.11 -9.00
C VAL A 47 2.15 1.25 -8.40
N GLN A 48 0.90 1.64 -8.42
CA GLN A 48 0.49 2.87 -7.79
C GLN A 48 -0.42 2.56 -6.63
N LEU A 49 -0.11 3.14 -5.49
CA LEU A 49 -0.89 2.93 -4.27
C LEU A 49 -1.41 4.27 -3.78
N ARG A 50 -2.51 4.21 -3.07
CA ARG A 50 -3.02 5.39 -2.39
C ARG A 50 -3.14 5.05 -0.92
N PRO A 51 -3.07 6.07 -0.04
CA PRO A 51 -3.22 5.82 1.37
C PRO A 51 -4.62 5.32 1.69
N LEU A 52 -4.75 4.55 2.73
CA LEU A 52 -6.05 4.15 3.21
C LEU A 52 -6.56 5.20 4.18
N SER A 53 -7.78 5.66 3.98
CA SER A 53 -8.40 6.56 4.93
C SER A 53 -8.95 5.74 6.08
N ILE A 54 -9.27 6.41 7.17
CA ILE A 54 -9.84 5.71 8.32
C ILE A 54 -11.19 5.11 7.94
N GLY A 55 -11.96 5.82 7.11
CA GLY A 55 -13.25 5.29 6.69
C GLY A 55 -13.12 4.01 5.90
N THR A 56 -12.16 3.96 4.98
CA THR A 56 -11.93 2.75 4.21
C THR A 56 -11.45 1.63 5.14
N PHE A 57 -10.59 1.96 6.08
CA PHE A 57 -10.10 0.94 7.00
C PHE A 57 -11.23 0.38 7.86
N GLN A 58 -12.17 1.23 8.28
CA GLN A 58 -13.32 0.75 9.03
C GLN A 58 -14.15 -0.21 8.20
N LEU A 59 -14.30 0.07 6.91
CA LEU A 59 -15.04 -0.83 6.05
C LEU A 59 -14.30 -2.15 5.88
N ILE A 60 -12.98 -2.10 5.84
CA ILE A 60 -12.17 -3.31 5.75
C ILE A 60 -12.40 -4.16 7.00
N LEU A 61 -12.36 -3.54 8.17
CA LEU A 61 -12.55 -4.28 9.40
C LEU A 61 -13.94 -4.91 9.46
N LYS A 62 -14.94 -4.18 8.96
CA LYS A 62 -16.26 -4.69 8.96
C LYS A 62 -16.39 -5.88 8.02
N ALA A 63 -15.79 -5.79 6.84
CA ALA A 63 -15.86 -6.87 5.87
C ALA A 63 -15.10 -8.09 6.38
N ALA A 64 -14.09 -7.89 7.20
CA ALA A 64 -13.25 -8.98 7.68
C ALA A 64 -13.63 -9.46 9.08
N LYS A 65 -14.86 -9.09 9.53
CA LYS A 65 -15.23 -9.31 10.87
C LYS A 65 -15.03 -10.73 11.35
N ASN A 66 -15.32 -11.72 10.60
CA ASN A 66 -15.15 -13.09 11.02
C ASN A 66 -13.94 -13.76 10.38
N ASP A 67 -13.11 -13.00 9.72
CA ASP A 67 -11.96 -13.56 9.03
C ASP A 67 -10.84 -12.54 9.00
N PRO A 68 -10.08 -12.45 10.09
CA PRO A 68 -9.01 -11.46 10.14
C PRO A 68 -7.97 -11.62 9.04
N GLY A 69 -7.88 -12.80 8.46
CA GLY A 69 -6.94 -12.99 7.36
C GLY A 69 -7.29 -12.20 6.13
N LEU A 70 -8.51 -11.70 6.04
CA LEU A 70 -8.88 -10.86 4.92
C LEU A 70 -8.35 -9.45 5.04
N ILE A 71 -7.98 -9.02 6.24
CA ILE A 71 -7.57 -7.63 6.43
C ILE A 71 -6.43 -7.23 5.51
N PRO A 72 -5.31 -7.95 5.48
CA PRO A 72 -4.23 -7.53 4.59
C PRO A 72 -4.61 -7.59 3.13
N LEU A 73 -5.44 -8.55 2.75
CA LEU A 73 -5.85 -8.67 1.36
C LEU A 73 -6.73 -7.49 0.95
N LEU A 74 -7.63 -7.10 1.83
CA LEU A 74 -8.48 -5.95 1.53
C LEU A 74 -7.69 -4.66 1.54
N MET A 75 -6.67 -4.56 2.38
CA MET A 75 -5.81 -3.39 2.38
C MET A 75 -5.14 -3.23 1.01
N VAL A 76 -4.61 -4.32 0.47
CA VAL A 76 -3.97 -4.26 -0.83
C VAL A 76 -4.99 -3.91 -1.90
N LYS A 77 -6.14 -4.57 -1.88
CA LYS A 77 -7.15 -4.33 -2.89
C LYS A 77 -7.60 -2.88 -2.89
N GLU A 78 -7.82 -2.32 -1.72
CA GLU A 78 -8.33 -0.96 -1.67
C GLU A 78 -7.26 0.09 -1.98
N ALA A 79 -6.01 -0.22 -1.69
CA ALA A 79 -4.95 0.75 -1.90
C ALA A 79 -4.39 0.73 -3.33
N LEU A 80 -4.54 -0.40 -4.05
CA LEU A 80 -4.00 -0.46 -5.40
C LEU A 80 -4.80 0.40 -6.34
N VAL A 81 -4.14 1.38 -6.92
CA VAL A 81 -4.76 2.25 -7.90
C VAL A 81 -4.50 1.69 -9.29
N ALA A 82 -3.29 1.23 -9.52
CA ALA A 82 -2.90 0.65 -10.81
C ALA A 82 -1.80 -0.36 -10.59
N PRO A 83 -2.00 -1.58 -11.01
CA PRO A 83 -3.21 -2.09 -11.63
C PRO A 83 -4.27 -2.40 -10.60
N LYS A 84 -5.52 -2.27 -10.97
CA LYS A 84 -6.57 -2.61 -10.03
C LYS A 84 -6.78 -4.10 -10.07
N LEU A 85 -6.88 -4.70 -8.91
CA LEU A 85 -7.11 -6.13 -8.79
C LEU A 85 -8.38 -6.38 -7.99
N SER A 86 -9.08 -7.44 -8.33
CA SER A 86 -10.22 -7.86 -7.54
C SER A 86 -9.69 -8.60 -6.31
N LEU A 87 -10.54 -8.80 -5.33
CA LEU A 87 -10.13 -9.55 -4.15
C LEU A 87 -9.70 -10.96 -4.54
N GLU A 88 -10.39 -11.55 -5.49
CA GLU A 88 -10.03 -12.88 -5.93
C GLU A 88 -8.64 -12.92 -6.54
N GLN A 89 -8.26 -11.88 -7.27
CA GLN A 89 -6.94 -11.82 -7.84
C GLN A 89 -5.89 -11.59 -6.76
N VAL A 90 -6.20 -10.76 -5.77
CA VAL A 90 -5.26 -10.52 -4.68
C VAL A 90 -5.01 -11.83 -3.94
N ARG A 91 -6.03 -12.65 -3.78
CA ARG A 91 -5.89 -13.92 -3.07
C ARG A 91 -4.96 -14.88 -3.80
N GLN A 92 -4.70 -14.65 -5.07
CA GLN A 92 -3.83 -15.52 -5.84
C GLN A 92 -2.39 -15.05 -5.88
N LEU A 93 -2.09 -13.91 -5.28
CA LEU A 93 -0.72 -13.43 -5.22
C LEU A 93 0.08 -14.28 -4.24
N HIS A 94 1.38 -14.43 -4.50
CA HIS A 94 2.18 -15.18 -3.55
C HIS A 94 2.41 -14.36 -2.29
N LEU A 95 2.71 -15.05 -1.22
CA LEU A 95 2.77 -14.42 0.10
C LEU A 95 3.77 -13.29 0.19
N GLY A 96 4.92 -13.46 -0.41
CA GLY A 96 5.95 -12.44 -0.34
C GLY A 96 5.53 -11.14 -0.98
N LEU A 97 4.78 -11.22 -2.08
CA LEU A 97 4.31 -10.01 -2.75
C LEU A 97 3.23 -9.33 -1.91
N VAL A 98 2.33 -10.11 -1.32
CA VAL A 98 1.30 -9.52 -0.46
C VAL A 98 1.96 -8.81 0.71
N SER A 99 2.94 -9.45 1.34
CA SER A 99 3.64 -8.86 2.46
C SER A 99 4.33 -7.56 2.07
N PHE A 100 4.97 -7.56 0.90
CA PHE A 100 5.64 -6.38 0.39
C PHE A 100 4.63 -5.25 0.18
N LEU A 101 3.50 -5.56 -0.46
CA LEU A 101 2.50 -4.54 -0.75
C LEU A 101 1.87 -4.01 0.53
N VAL A 102 1.57 -4.88 1.48
CA VAL A 102 1.00 -4.44 2.75
C VAL A 102 1.94 -3.47 3.47
N ALA A 103 3.23 -3.79 3.47
CA ALA A 103 4.20 -2.91 4.12
C ALA A 103 4.18 -1.53 3.48
N HIS A 104 4.09 -1.47 2.15
CA HIS A 104 4.07 -0.18 1.48
C HIS A 104 2.74 0.53 1.65
N VAL A 105 1.64 -0.20 1.71
CA VAL A 105 0.34 0.41 1.99
C VAL A 105 0.38 1.06 3.37
N ARG A 106 0.96 0.37 4.35
CA ARG A 106 1.07 0.95 5.68
C ARG A 106 1.93 2.19 5.66
N GLU A 107 3.00 2.15 4.90
CA GLU A 107 3.90 3.28 4.84
C GLU A 107 3.25 4.49 4.20
N VAL A 108 2.61 4.34 3.07
CA VAL A 108 1.96 5.48 2.43
C VAL A 108 0.75 5.97 3.21
N SER A 109 0.20 5.12 4.07
CA SER A 109 -0.92 5.51 4.91
C SER A 109 -0.46 6.13 6.22
N GLY A 110 0.85 6.30 6.40
CA GLY A 110 1.37 6.95 7.59
C GLY A 110 1.62 6.02 8.75
N LEU A 111 1.58 4.72 8.53
CA LEU A 111 1.79 3.76 9.60
C LEU A 111 3.15 3.08 9.55
N GLY A 112 4.01 3.55 8.68
CA GLY A 112 5.33 2.97 8.55
C GLY A 112 6.14 3.31 9.75
N GLU A 113 6.90 2.37 10.20
CA GLU A 113 7.62 2.68 11.24
C GLU A 113 8.91 3.03 11.04
N LYS A 114 9.38 3.13 10.26
CA LYS A 114 10.60 3.36 10.03
C LYS A 114 11.14 4.44 10.30
N LYS A 115 11.44 4.99 10.04
CA LYS A 115 12.09 5.93 10.09
C LYS A 115 11.88 6.79 11.05
N LYS A 116 12.23 6.78 11.97
CA LYS A 116 12.17 7.64 12.76
C LYS A 116 13.01 8.70 12.57
N PRO A 117 12.72 9.78 12.86
CA PRO A 117 13.50 10.91 12.65
C PRO A 117 14.69 10.79 13.43
N PRO A 118 15.61 11.23 12.93
CA PRO A 118 16.82 11.13 13.54
C PRO A 118 16.87 11.93 14.74
N THR A 119 16.33 12.46 15.16
CA THR A 119 16.51 13.14 16.17
C THR A 119 16.47 12.79 17.11
N SER A 120 16.48 12.62 17.32
CA SER A 120 16.60 12.38 18.07
C SER A 120 16.44 12.55 18.69
#